data_6bf33d5d6075b792b2f3ec8eca118852
#
_entry.id   6bf33d5d6075b792b2f3ec8eca118852
#
_cell.length_a   1.000
_cell.length_b   1.000
_cell.length_c   1.000
_cell.angle_alpha   90.00
_cell.angle_beta   90.00
_cell.angle_gamma   90.00
#
_symmetry.space_group_name_H-M   'P 1'
#
loop_
_entity.id
_entity.type
_entity.pdbx_description
1 polymer ?
#
loop_
_entity_poly.entity_id
_entity_poly.type
_entity_poly.pdbx_seq_one_letter_code
_entity_poly.pdbx_strand_id
1 'polypeptide(L)'
;MIELEKMLKDLYLLSGLNMSIFDLNQNLLASYPHKKSKFCNEIGKNKKSYQHCLDCDYKAMEHVKESGELYIYKCHFGLNEAIMPLYSYGVLTGYLMMGQAVIGTYRNYSEIIEKSKEYFDDQEKLKKYVTKIAILNEDQVYSFANICDIYAKYISLTNRVQARHDNLAQEVKKYIISNYNKEITIEQLCAYFFCSRST
;
A
#
# COMPACT_ATOMS: atom_id res chain seq x y z
N MET A 1 -10.59 -8.19 -11.48
CA MET A 1 -10.63 -6.71 -11.32
C MET A 1 -11.83 -6.23 -10.51
N ILE A 2 -13.07 -6.54 -10.91
CA ILE A 2 -14.31 -6.07 -10.24
C ILE A 2 -14.35 -6.40 -8.73
N GLU A 3 -13.88 -7.55 -8.33
CA GLU A 3 -13.90 -8.00 -6.94
C GLU A 3 -12.85 -7.28 -6.07
N LEU A 4 -11.68 -6.98 -6.62
CA LEU A 4 -10.62 -6.25 -5.94
C LEU A 4 -11.03 -4.80 -5.65
N GLU A 5 -11.59 -4.11 -6.65
CA GLU A 5 -12.13 -2.75 -6.45
C GLU A 5 -13.26 -2.72 -5.43
N LYS A 6 -14.13 -3.74 -5.41
CA LYS A 6 -15.17 -3.87 -4.40
C LYS A 6 -14.59 -3.99 -3.00
N MET A 7 -13.55 -4.81 -2.81
CA MET A 7 -12.87 -4.95 -1.52
C MET A 7 -12.26 -3.62 -1.06
N LEU A 8 -11.55 -2.90 -1.95
CA LEU A 8 -11.00 -1.58 -1.63
C LEU A 8 -12.10 -0.57 -1.26
N LYS A 9 -13.23 -0.63 -1.97
CA LYS A 9 -14.40 0.20 -1.66
C LYS A 9 -14.97 -0.11 -0.28
N ASP A 10 -15.13 -1.39 0.06
CA ASP A 10 -15.66 -1.79 1.35
C ASP A 10 -14.75 -1.36 2.50
N LEU A 11 -13.43 -1.52 2.35
CA LEU A 11 -12.44 -1.01 3.31
C LEU A 11 -12.51 0.51 3.47
N TYR A 12 -12.63 1.24 2.36
CA TYR A 12 -12.82 2.70 2.38
C TYR A 12 -14.09 3.11 3.10
N LEU A 13 -15.23 2.45 2.83
CA LEU A 13 -16.51 2.78 3.45
C LEU A 13 -16.50 2.54 4.97
N LEU A 14 -15.71 1.56 5.45
CA LEU A 14 -15.57 1.28 6.88
C LEU A 14 -14.62 2.27 7.57
N SER A 15 -13.51 2.64 6.93
CA SER A 15 -12.45 3.42 7.56
C SER A 15 -12.45 4.91 7.21
N GLY A 16 -13.05 5.28 6.07
CA GLY A 16 -12.89 6.60 5.47
C GLY A 16 -11.49 6.87 4.88
N LEU A 17 -10.60 5.86 4.88
CA LEU A 17 -9.22 5.98 4.42
C LEU A 17 -9.07 5.48 2.99
N ASN A 18 -8.29 6.19 2.19
CA ASN A 18 -7.98 5.76 0.83
C ASN A 18 -7.26 4.41 0.84
N MET A 19 -7.61 3.54 -0.08
CA MET A 19 -7.00 2.24 -0.30
C MET A 19 -6.38 2.19 -1.68
N SER A 20 -5.15 1.71 -1.78
CA SER A 20 -4.43 1.61 -3.05
C SER A 20 -3.59 0.34 -3.09
N ILE A 21 -3.48 -0.25 -4.27
CA ILE A 21 -2.59 -1.38 -4.53
C ILE A 21 -1.55 -0.93 -5.54
N PHE A 22 -0.30 -1.20 -5.21
CA PHE A 22 0.87 -0.90 -6.03
C PHE A 22 1.63 -2.17 -6.38
N ASP A 23 2.28 -2.17 -7.55
CA ASP A 23 3.30 -3.16 -7.89
C ASP A 23 4.65 -2.84 -7.20
N LEU A 24 5.65 -3.68 -7.42
CA LEU A 24 7.00 -3.51 -6.86
C LEU A 24 7.74 -2.27 -7.39
N ASN A 25 7.28 -1.68 -8.48
CA ASN A 25 7.85 -0.48 -9.11
C ASN A 25 7.05 0.79 -8.75
N GLN A 26 6.18 0.74 -7.74
CA GLN A 26 5.28 1.82 -7.33
C GLN A 26 4.22 2.22 -8.38
N ASN A 27 3.96 1.38 -9.39
CA ASN A 27 2.85 1.65 -10.31
C ASN A 27 1.52 1.32 -9.63
N LEU A 28 0.59 2.26 -9.69
CA LEU A 28 -0.75 2.07 -9.16
C LEU A 28 -1.51 1.03 -9.99
N LEU A 29 -1.94 -0.05 -9.35
CA LEU A 29 -2.72 -1.13 -9.98
C LEU A 29 -4.22 -0.95 -9.77
N ALA A 30 -4.63 -0.55 -8.55
CA ALA A 30 -6.01 -0.30 -8.19
C ALA A 30 -6.09 0.69 -7.04
N SER A 31 -7.19 1.46 -6.95
CA SER A 31 -7.42 2.37 -5.82
C SER A 31 -8.91 2.64 -5.61
N TYR A 32 -9.28 2.87 -4.36
CA TYR A 32 -10.58 3.42 -4.03
C TYR A 32 -10.47 4.42 -2.86
N PRO A 33 -11.02 5.63 -3.00
CA PRO A 33 -11.59 6.19 -4.23
C PRO A 33 -10.53 6.37 -5.32
N HIS A 34 -10.94 6.43 -6.59
CA HIS A 34 -10.00 6.61 -7.72
C HIS A 34 -9.25 7.96 -7.70
N LYS A 35 -9.76 8.92 -6.94
CA LYS A 35 -9.12 10.23 -6.77
C LYS A 35 -8.47 10.32 -5.40
N LYS A 36 -7.21 10.72 -5.37
CA LYS A 36 -6.51 11.08 -4.13
C LYS A 36 -7.28 12.19 -3.39
N SER A 37 -7.00 12.37 -2.09
CA SER A 37 -7.52 13.51 -1.33
C SER A 37 -7.19 14.84 -2.02
N LYS A 38 -8.01 15.87 -1.80
CA LYS A 38 -7.76 17.19 -2.40
C LYS A 38 -6.41 17.75 -1.98
N PHE A 39 -5.98 17.47 -0.77
CA PHE A 39 -4.66 17.84 -0.27
C PHE A 39 -3.54 17.17 -1.08
N CYS A 40 -3.54 15.85 -1.18
CA CYS A 40 -2.51 15.12 -1.91
C CYS A 40 -2.51 15.42 -3.42
N ASN A 41 -3.69 15.68 -4.01
CA ASN A 41 -3.77 16.12 -5.40
C ASN A 41 -3.10 17.48 -5.62
N GLU A 42 -3.23 18.41 -4.68
CA GLU A 42 -2.58 19.72 -4.80
C GLU A 42 -1.06 19.60 -4.58
N ILE A 43 -0.64 18.90 -3.55
CA ILE A 43 0.77 18.58 -3.27
C ILE A 43 1.42 17.92 -4.51
N GLY A 44 0.74 16.99 -5.15
CA GLY A 44 1.26 16.27 -6.32
C GLY A 44 1.46 17.12 -7.58
N LYS A 45 0.96 18.35 -7.64
CA LYS A 45 1.17 19.26 -8.79
C LYS A 45 2.58 19.85 -8.84
N ASN A 46 3.22 20.02 -7.70
CA ASN A 46 4.59 20.51 -7.62
C ASN A 46 5.55 19.31 -7.67
N LYS A 47 6.52 19.34 -8.58
CA LYS A 47 7.47 18.22 -8.78
C LYS A 47 8.29 17.91 -7.53
N LYS A 48 8.74 18.94 -6.79
CA LYS A 48 9.57 18.75 -5.58
C LYS A 48 8.76 18.08 -4.47
N SER A 49 7.55 18.57 -4.19
CA SER A 49 6.67 17.97 -3.18
C SER A 49 6.24 16.57 -3.56
N TYR A 50 5.95 16.32 -4.83
CA TYR A 50 5.62 14.99 -5.32
C TYR A 50 6.78 14.00 -5.15
N GLN A 51 8.02 14.44 -5.42
CA GLN A 51 9.21 13.61 -5.19
C GLN A 51 9.35 13.24 -3.71
N HIS A 52 9.11 14.15 -2.79
CA HIS A 52 9.10 13.85 -1.35
C HIS A 52 8.07 12.79 -0.96
N CYS A 53 6.88 12.80 -1.58
CA CYS A 53 5.89 11.73 -1.39
C CYS A 53 6.44 10.38 -1.87
N LEU A 54 6.93 10.34 -3.12
CA LEU A 54 7.47 9.10 -3.71
C LEU A 54 8.62 8.52 -2.89
N ASP A 55 9.54 9.38 -2.40
CA ASP A 55 10.68 8.95 -1.58
C ASP A 55 10.24 8.34 -0.24
N CYS A 56 9.19 8.90 0.38
CA CYS A 56 8.62 8.33 1.60
C CYS A 56 7.98 6.97 1.35
N ASP A 57 7.16 6.87 0.30
CA ASP A 57 6.46 5.64 -0.05
C ASP A 57 7.46 4.55 -0.45
N TYR A 58 8.51 4.91 -1.21
CA TYR A 58 9.58 3.99 -1.58
C TYR A 58 10.29 3.41 -0.35
N LYS A 59 10.71 4.27 0.59
CA LYS A 59 11.37 3.83 1.83
C LYS A 59 10.48 2.90 2.66
N ALA A 60 9.18 3.20 2.72
CA ALA A 60 8.23 2.37 3.44
C ALA A 60 8.02 1.02 2.72
N MET A 61 7.98 0.98 1.40
CA MET A 61 7.90 -0.25 0.61
C MET A 61 9.15 -1.11 0.75
N GLU A 62 10.36 -0.53 0.74
CA GLU A 62 11.60 -1.27 1.00
C GLU A 62 11.62 -1.86 2.42
N HIS A 63 11.16 -1.10 3.43
CA HIS A 63 11.03 -1.62 4.78
C HIS A 63 10.10 -2.85 4.85
N VAL A 64 8.93 -2.78 4.20
CA VAL A 64 7.97 -3.89 4.13
C VAL A 64 8.53 -5.07 3.35
N LYS A 65 9.29 -4.83 2.29
CA LYS A 65 9.95 -5.87 1.51
C LYS A 65 10.99 -6.65 2.33
N GLU A 66 11.73 -5.95 3.20
CA GLU A 66 12.74 -6.55 4.08
C GLU A 66 12.12 -7.27 5.27
N SER A 67 11.13 -6.67 5.93
CA SER A 67 10.50 -7.22 7.13
C SER A 67 9.45 -8.30 6.82
N GLY A 68 8.77 -8.19 5.68
CA GLY A 68 7.61 -9.02 5.34
C GLY A 68 6.36 -8.70 6.15
N GLU A 69 6.35 -7.61 6.92
CA GLU A 69 5.31 -7.26 7.88
C GLU A 69 4.62 -5.95 7.54
N LEU A 70 3.43 -5.74 8.07
CA LEU A 70 2.72 -4.47 8.09
C LEU A 70 3.62 -3.36 8.66
N TYR A 71 3.68 -2.22 7.98
CA TYR A 71 4.39 -1.04 8.44
C TYR A 71 3.50 0.21 8.44
N ILE A 72 3.41 0.88 9.60
CA ILE A 72 2.72 2.17 9.74
C ILE A 72 3.79 3.26 9.80
N TYR A 73 3.68 4.25 8.94
CA TYR A 73 4.66 5.33 8.85
C TYR A 73 3.98 6.69 8.70
N LYS A 74 4.76 7.74 8.87
CA LYS A 74 4.34 9.12 8.65
C LYS A 74 4.98 9.64 7.37
N CYS A 75 4.17 10.07 6.40
CA CYS A 75 4.66 10.63 5.16
C CYS A 75 5.38 11.98 5.38
N HIS A 76 6.05 12.50 4.35
CA HIS A 76 6.81 13.76 4.42
C HIS A 76 6.00 14.93 5.00
N PHE A 77 4.71 14.99 4.68
CA PHE A 77 3.81 16.05 5.12
C PHE A 77 3.16 15.79 6.49
N GLY A 78 3.48 14.68 7.15
CA GLY A 78 2.99 14.38 8.49
C GLY A 78 1.69 13.57 8.55
N LEU A 79 1.23 13.04 7.42
CA LEU A 79 0.08 12.14 7.38
C LEU A 79 0.51 10.69 7.66
N ASN A 80 -0.33 9.97 8.38
CA ASN A 80 -0.08 8.57 8.69
C ASN A 80 -0.64 7.67 7.59
N GLU A 81 0.14 6.70 7.20
CA GLU A 81 -0.16 5.70 6.19
C GLU A 81 0.29 4.33 6.67
N ALA A 82 -0.29 3.26 6.13
CA ALA A 82 0.11 1.90 6.42
C ALA A 82 0.30 1.13 5.12
N ILE A 83 1.34 0.29 5.07
CA ILE A 83 1.65 -0.58 3.92
C ILE A 83 1.70 -2.02 4.39
N MET A 84 1.09 -2.90 3.61
CA MET A 84 1.07 -4.35 3.80
C MET A 84 1.59 -5.05 2.56
N PRO A 85 2.42 -6.10 2.70
CA PRO A 85 2.93 -6.84 1.55
C PRO A 85 1.83 -7.71 0.93
N LEU A 86 1.84 -7.80 -0.39
CA LEU A 86 1.01 -8.73 -1.16
C LEU A 86 1.90 -9.80 -1.79
N TYR A 87 1.56 -11.04 -1.54
CA TYR A 87 2.28 -12.20 -2.07
C TYR A 87 1.45 -12.94 -3.10
N SER A 88 2.11 -13.54 -4.08
CA SER A 88 1.55 -14.54 -4.97
C SER A 88 2.49 -15.73 -4.98
N TYR A 89 1.99 -16.89 -4.62
CA TYR A 89 2.80 -18.12 -4.50
C TYR A 89 4.07 -17.94 -3.63
N GLY A 90 3.96 -17.16 -2.53
CA GLY A 90 5.08 -16.89 -1.63
C GLY A 90 6.10 -15.87 -2.14
N VAL A 91 5.90 -15.28 -3.32
CA VAL A 91 6.73 -14.22 -3.88
C VAL A 91 6.04 -12.87 -3.67
N LEU A 92 6.77 -11.88 -3.16
CA LEU A 92 6.26 -10.51 -3.05
C LEU A 92 5.94 -9.97 -4.45
N THR A 93 4.70 -9.52 -4.66
CA THR A 93 4.21 -9.04 -5.96
C THR A 93 3.74 -7.60 -5.95
N GLY A 94 3.56 -7.04 -4.76
CA GLY A 94 3.09 -5.67 -4.62
C GLY A 94 2.76 -5.32 -3.18
N TYR A 95 2.02 -4.24 -3.00
CA TYR A 95 1.69 -3.68 -1.70
C TYR A 95 0.24 -3.20 -1.69
N LEU A 96 -0.47 -3.46 -0.58
CA LEU A 96 -1.70 -2.77 -0.24
C LEU A 96 -1.33 -1.58 0.66
N MET A 97 -1.76 -0.38 0.30
CA MET A 97 -1.54 0.84 1.07
C MET A 97 -2.88 1.39 1.57
N MET A 98 -2.90 1.78 2.83
CA MET A 98 -4.00 2.46 3.50
C MET A 98 -3.52 3.84 3.95
N GLY A 99 -4.28 4.85 3.69
CA GLY A 99 -4.02 6.23 4.14
C GLY A 99 -5.01 7.18 3.46
N GLN A 100 -5.07 8.37 3.87
CA GLN A 100 -4.25 9.18 4.76
C GLN A 100 -5.05 9.51 6.01
N ALA A 101 -4.41 9.47 7.14
CA ALA A 101 -5.01 9.84 8.41
C ALA A 101 -4.11 10.79 9.20
N VAL A 102 -4.69 11.53 10.12
CA VAL A 102 -4.00 12.22 11.20
C VAL A 102 -4.24 11.45 12.47
N ILE A 103 -3.18 10.99 13.14
CA ILE A 103 -3.29 10.38 14.45
C ILE A 103 -3.25 11.50 15.49
N GLY A 104 -4.27 11.54 16.36
CA GLY A 104 -4.32 12.46 17.49
C GLY A 104 -5.48 13.44 17.46
N THR A 105 -5.20 14.72 17.45
CA THR A 105 -6.20 15.80 17.57
C THR A 105 -6.07 16.84 16.47
N TYR A 106 -7.00 17.81 16.42
CA TYR A 106 -6.95 18.95 15.50
C TYR A 106 -5.66 19.78 15.59
N ARG A 107 -4.93 19.72 16.71
CA ARG A 107 -3.63 20.38 16.85
C ARG A 107 -2.58 19.82 15.89
N ASN A 108 -2.71 18.57 15.50
CA ASN A 108 -1.79 17.93 14.56
C ASN A 108 -1.93 18.48 13.12
N TYR A 109 -3.02 19.14 12.78
CA TYR A 109 -3.15 19.84 11.50
C TYR A 109 -2.15 20.99 11.33
N SER A 110 -1.71 21.63 12.41
CA SER A 110 -0.73 22.73 12.34
C SER A 110 0.62 22.26 11.81
N GLU A 111 1.06 21.04 12.15
CA GLU A 111 2.28 20.44 11.61
C GLU A 111 2.18 20.24 10.10
N ILE A 112 1.04 19.71 9.64
CA ILE A 112 0.80 19.44 8.21
C ILE A 112 0.75 20.76 7.44
N ILE A 113 0.06 21.77 7.96
CA ILE A 113 -0.04 23.11 7.35
C ILE A 113 1.36 23.72 7.24
N GLU A 114 2.15 23.67 8.30
CA GLU A 114 3.50 24.24 8.32
C GLU A 114 4.41 23.58 7.27
N LYS A 115 4.39 22.25 7.18
CA LYS A 115 5.18 21.50 6.20
C LYS A 115 4.73 21.70 4.74
N SER A 116 3.49 22.16 4.55
CA SER A 116 2.88 22.22 3.22
C SER A 116 2.72 23.65 2.69
N LYS A 117 2.90 24.66 3.54
CA LYS A 117 2.59 26.07 3.21
C LYS A 117 3.34 26.59 1.98
N GLU A 118 4.56 26.15 1.75
CA GLU A 118 5.37 26.57 0.59
C GLU A 118 4.86 26.02 -0.75
N TYR A 119 3.97 25.03 -0.73
CA TYR A 119 3.41 24.37 -1.91
C TYR A 119 1.98 24.81 -2.23
N PHE A 120 1.46 25.79 -1.48
CA PHE A 120 0.12 26.33 -1.68
C PHE A 120 0.17 27.84 -1.78
N ASP A 121 -0.25 28.40 -2.91
CA ASP A 121 -0.40 29.84 -3.09
C ASP A 121 -1.53 30.42 -2.20
N ASP A 122 -2.61 29.64 -2.00
CA ASP A 122 -3.78 29.98 -1.19
C ASP A 122 -3.75 29.22 0.14
N GLN A 123 -3.41 29.92 1.22
CA GLN A 123 -3.33 29.36 2.56
C GLN A 123 -4.70 28.97 3.17
N GLU A 124 -5.77 29.64 2.78
CA GLU A 124 -7.12 29.26 3.21
C GLU A 124 -7.57 27.97 2.53
N LYS A 125 -7.20 27.78 1.26
CA LYS A 125 -7.40 26.53 0.54
C LYS A 125 -6.63 25.37 1.20
N LEU A 126 -5.37 25.61 1.61
CA LEU A 126 -4.57 24.64 2.35
C LEU A 126 -5.30 24.20 3.63
N LYS A 127 -5.68 25.13 4.50
CA LYS A 127 -6.42 24.85 5.74
C LYS A 127 -7.69 24.04 5.46
N LYS A 128 -8.48 24.46 4.45
CA LYS A 128 -9.71 23.77 4.04
C LYS A 128 -9.46 22.32 3.59
N TYR A 129 -8.33 22.04 2.97
CA TYR A 129 -8.02 20.69 2.52
C TYR A 129 -7.48 19.82 3.65
N VAL A 130 -6.62 20.35 4.51
CA VAL A 130 -6.08 19.64 5.67
C VAL A 130 -7.18 19.27 6.66
N THR A 131 -8.14 20.17 6.94
CA THR A 131 -9.24 19.90 7.88
C THR A 131 -10.25 18.84 7.40
N LYS A 132 -10.14 18.39 6.15
CA LYS A 132 -10.96 17.29 5.61
C LYS A 132 -10.29 15.92 5.73
N ILE A 133 -9.04 15.88 6.16
CA ILE A 133 -8.33 14.62 6.38
C ILE A 133 -8.87 14.00 7.69
N ALA A 134 -9.11 12.70 7.66
CA ALA A 134 -9.64 11.99 8.82
C ALA A 134 -8.68 12.10 10.02
N ILE A 135 -9.23 12.40 11.19
CA ILE A 135 -8.52 12.27 12.46
C ILE A 135 -8.96 10.96 13.09
N LEU A 136 -7.99 10.15 13.47
CA LEU A 136 -8.19 8.87 14.13
C LEU A 136 -7.33 8.82 15.40
N ASN A 137 -7.74 8.04 16.38
CA ASN A 137 -6.85 7.67 17.47
C ASN A 137 -5.94 6.50 17.04
N GLU A 138 -4.91 6.22 17.83
CA GLU A 138 -3.96 5.16 17.54
C GLU A 138 -4.64 3.80 17.41
N ASP A 139 -5.54 3.44 18.32
CA ASP A 139 -6.25 2.15 18.29
C ASP A 139 -7.05 1.96 16.99
N GLN A 140 -7.69 3.03 16.49
CA GLN A 140 -8.41 2.99 15.24
C GLN A 140 -7.46 2.74 14.05
N VAL A 141 -6.32 3.42 14.00
CA VAL A 141 -5.36 3.24 12.91
C VAL A 141 -4.78 1.83 12.92
N TYR A 142 -4.36 1.34 14.09
CA TYR A 142 -3.86 -0.04 14.22
C TYR A 142 -4.93 -1.07 13.88
N SER A 143 -6.17 -0.87 14.33
CA SER A 143 -7.28 -1.79 14.02
C SER A 143 -7.57 -1.84 12.52
N PHE A 144 -7.64 -0.70 11.84
CA PHE A 144 -7.84 -0.66 10.40
C PHE A 144 -6.65 -1.25 9.64
N ALA A 145 -5.41 -0.97 10.06
CA ALA A 145 -4.22 -1.56 9.47
C ALA A 145 -4.20 -3.08 9.60
N ASN A 146 -4.57 -3.62 10.77
CA ASN A 146 -4.68 -5.06 10.98
C ASN A 146 -5.78 -5.70 10.11
N ILE A 147 -6.93 -5.04 9.94
CA ILE A 147 -7.97 -5.51 9.02
C ILE A 147 -7.42 -5.52 7.58
N CYS A 148 -6.74 -4.48 7.16
CA CYS A 148 -6.12 -4.41 5.84
C CYS A 148 -5.03 -5.50 5.65
N ASP A 149 -4.26 -5.82 6.68
CA ASP A 149 -3.26 -6.90 6.64
C ASP A 149 -3.93 -8.28 6.47
N ILE A 150 -5.07 -8.52 7.14
CA ILE A 150 -5.87 -9.74 6.93
C ILE A 150 -6.37 -9.79 5.47
N TYR A 151 -6.84 -8.67 4.91
CA TYR A 151 -7.24 -8.60 3.51
C TYR A 151 -6.07 -8.82 2.55
N ALA A 152 -4.89 -8.24 2.84
CA ALA A 152 -3.69 -8.46 2.05
C ALA A 152 -3.29 -9.95 2.02
N LYS A 153 -3.34 -10.63 3.16
CA LYS A 153 -3.14 -12.08 3.28
C LYS A 153 -4.19 -12.87 2.49
N TYR A 154 -5.46 -12.48 2.58
CA TYR A 154 -6.54 -13.12 1.81
C TYR A 154 -6.35 -12.92 0.29
N ILE A 155 -6.01 -11.72 -0.16
CA ILE A 155 -5.68 -11.43 -1.57
C ILE A 155 -4.52 -12.33 -2.02
N SER A 156 -3.47 -12.44 -1.21
CA SER A 156 -2.30 -13.28 -1.48
C SER A 156 -2.66 -14.76 -1.60
N LEU A 157 -3.46 -15.29 -0.68
CA LEU A 157 -3.91 -16.69 -0.70
C LEU A 157 -4.81 -17.01 -1.90
N THR A 158 -5.60 -16.05 -2.37
CA THR A 158 -6.50 -16.25 -3.51
C THR A 158 -5.87 -15.94 -4.86
N ASN A 159 -4.58 -15.56 -4.88
CA ASN A 159 -3.82 -15.17 -6.09
C ASN A 159 -4.54 -14.10 -6.94
N ARG A 160 -5.36 -13.25 -6.33
CA ARG A 160 -6.19 -12.26 -7.02
C ARG A 160 -5.41 -11.04 -7.50
N VAL A 161 -4.24 -10.80 -6.94
CA VAL A 161 -3.25 -9.87 -7.49
C VAL A 161 -2.24 -10.67 -8.27
N GLN A 162 -2.60 -11.10 -9.45
CA GLN A 162 -1.59 -11.46 -10.44
C GLN A 162 -0.88 -10.15 -10.83
N ALA A 163 0.36 -9.99 -10.40
CA ALA A 163 1.26 -9.16 -11.17
C ALA A 163 1.11 -9.59 -12.63
N ARG A 164 1.18 -8.68 -13.60
CA ARG A 164 1.21 -8.98 -15.04
C ARG A 164 2.43 -9.83 -15.44
N HIS A 165 2.82 -10.74 -14.59
CA HIS A 165 3.79 -11.77 -14.89
C HIS A 165 3.00 -13.02 -15.31
N ASP A 166 2.65 -13.02 -16.59
CA ASP A 166 2.31 -14.24 -17.27
C ASP A 166 3.44 -15.25 -17.01
N ASN A 167 3.31 -16.06 -15.96
CA ASN A 167 3.80 -17.44 -15.97
C ASN A 167 4.22 -17.92 -14.60
N LEU A 168 3.41 -18.78 -13.98
CA LEU A 168 3.84 -19.70 -12.93
C LEU A 168 5.20 -20.36 -13.32
N ALA A 169 5.40 -20.68 -14.60
CA ALA A 169 6.64 -21.20 -15.13
C ALA A 169 7.87 -20.29 -14.91
N GLN A 170 7.72 -18.97 -15.00
CA GLN A 170 8.83 -18.04 -14.72
C GLN A 170 9.13 -17.96 -13.21
N GLU A 171 8.11 -17.99 -12.38
CA GLU A 171 8.28 -17.97 -10.92
C GLU A 171 8.91 -19.30 -10.43
N VAL A 172 8.47 -20.42 -10.96
CA VAL A 172 9.11 -21.72 -10.73
C VAL A 172 10.59 -21.69 -11.18
N LYS A 173 10.88 -21.13 -12.36
CA LYS A 173 12.25 -20.97 -12.84
C LYS A 173 13.10 -20.10 -11.91
N LYS A 174 12.60 -18.98 -11.42
CA LYS A 174 13.30 -18.12 -10.45
C LYS A 174 13.57 -18.87 -9.14
N TYR A 175 12.56 -19.57 -8.62
CA TYR A 175 12.69 -20.37 -7.41
C TYR A 175 13.79 -21.44 -7.56
N ILE A 176 13.79 -22.18 -8.68
CA ILE A 176 14.82 -23.19 -8.97
C ILE A 176 16.21 -22.54 -9.03
N ILE A 177 16.35 -21.40 -9.75
CA ILE A 177 17.62 -20.69 -9.85
C ILE A 177 18.11 -20.21 -8.48
N SER A 178 17.22 -19.71 -7.62
CA SER A 178 17.57 -19.22 -6.29
C SER A 178 17.87 -20.35 -5.27
N ASN A 179 17.47 -21.57 -5.56
CA ASN A 179 17.64 -22.74 -4.68
C ASN A 179 18.38 -23.91 -5.36
N TYR A 180 19.12 -23.66 -6.44
CA TYR A 180 19.76 -24.70 -7.25
C TYR A 180 20.75 -25.60 -6.47
N ASN A 181 21.21 -25.12 -5.31
CA ASN A 181 22.13 -25.83 -4.43
C ASN A 181 21.40 -26.74 -3.41
N LYS A 182 20.08 -26.82 -3.47
CA LYS A 182 19.22 -27.68 -2.63
C LYS A 182 18.54 -28.74 -3.50
N GLU A 183 18.20 -29.86 -2.90
CA GLU A 183 17.34 -30.84 -3.56
C GLU A 183 15.92 -30.23 -3.67
N ILE A 184 15.40 -30.17 -4.90
CA ILE A 184 14.09 -29.59 -5.21
C ILE A 184 13.24 -30.70 -5.83
N THR A 185 12.13 -31.03 -5.18
CA THR A 185 11.17 -32.02 -5.69
C THR A 185 9.93 -31.34 -6.25
N ILE A 186 9.20 -32.06 -7.13
CA ILE A 186 7.92 -31.55 -7.68
C ILE A 186 6.91 -31.33 -6.54
N GLU A 187 6.89 -32.19 -5.53
CA GLU A 187 6.03 -32.07 -4.36
C GLU A 187 6.29 -30.75 -3.60
N GLN A 188 7.56 -30.42 -3.41
CA GLN A 188 7.95 -29.17 -2.77
C GLN A 188 7.53 -27.97 -3.60
N LEU A 189 7.71 -28.01 -4.92
CA LEU A 189 7.24 -26.94 -5.81
C LEU A 189 5.72 -26.81 -5.77
N CYS A 190 4.98 -27.93 -5.85
CA CYS A 190 3.52 -27.92 -5.76
C CYS A 190 3.03 -27.34 -4.42
N ALA A 191 3.67 -27.70 -3.31
CA ALA A 191 3.34 -27.15 -1.99
C ALA A 191 3.69 -25.67 -1.88
N TYR A 192 4.85 -25.26 -2.40
CA TYR A 192 5.32 -23.88 -2.35
C TYR A 192 4.47 -22.93 -3.21
N PHE A 193 4.12 -23.36 -4.42
CA PHE A 193 3.33 -22.58 -5.37
C PHE A 193 1.82 -22.85 -5.30
N PHE A 194 1.37 -23.65 -4.34
CA PHE A 194 -0.05 -24.01 -4.15
C PHE A 194 -0.72 -24.48 -5.45
N CYS A 195 -0.02 -25.29 -6.24
CA CYS A 195 -0.50 -25.80 -7.50
C CYS A 195 -0.52 -27.35 -7.51
N SER A 196 -1.21 -27.94 -8.49
CA SER A 196 -1.21 -29.40 -8.69
C SER A 196 -0.06 -29.81 -9.60
N ARG A 197 0.28 -31.11 -9.62
CA ARG A 197 1.27 -31.67 -10.56
C ARG A 197 0.88 -31.51 -12.04
N SER A 198 -0.41 -31.27 -12.30
CA SER A 198 -0.96 -31.11 -13.65
C SER A 198 -1.10 -29.62 -14.07
N THR A 199 -0.69 -28.70 -13.22
CA THR A 199 -0.67 -27.26 -13.51
C THR A 199 0.63 -26.89 -14.20
#